data_0a437e03eb27a64213445949311a20f5
#
_entry.id   0a437e03eb27a64213445949311a20f5
#
_cell.length_a   1.000
_cell.length_b   1.000
_cell.length_c   1.000
_cell.angle_alpha   90.00
_cell.angle_beta   90.00
_cell.angle_gamma   90.00
#
_symmetry.space_group_name_H-M   'P 1'
#
loop_
_entity.id
_entity.type
_entity.pdbx_description
1 polymer ?
#
loop_
_entity_poly.entity_id
_entity_poly.type
_entity_poly.pdbx_seq_one_letter_code
_entity_poly.pdbx_strand_id
1 'polypeptide(L)'
;FWPLPQQRDEAMAKRRIGVGFTGMGNTLAMLQLRYNAPEGRAMAARIAERMRDAAYEASVALAQEKGAFPKFNADGYLAPGTFASRLPAALQKSIRKHGIRNSHLLSIAPTGTVSLAFADNASNGIEPPFSWMYKRKKREADGSTSEYAVEDHAWRLYRDGGGDVNALPDYFVSALAMSAQDHIAMMEAVQPFVDTAISKTVNIPADYPYEDFKDLYLQAWRARLKGLATYRPNALLGSVLEVSTPAPAPATAAAAPAPAAPVVDPMRTVIESRPKGGLSAVAEKVEYWTQEGHKTLYIIVSFLPVPTGVGNHTVDRAIEFFMPVGQSGESQQWITSSMRLLSLAARGGFLERALSD
;
A
#
# COMPACT_ATOMS: atom_id res chain seq x y z
N PHE A 1 10.56 -10.85 -19.80
CA PHE A 1 11.62 -11.41 -19.00
C PHE A 1 11.04 -12.16 -17.80
N TRP A 2 11.47 -13.39 -17.54
CA TRP A 2 11.06 -14.23 -16.42
C TRP A 2 12.31 -14.63 -15.63
N PRO A 3 12.41 -14.28 -14.34
CA PRO A 3 13.58 -14.60 -13.53
C PRO A 3 13.85 -16.11 -13.43
N LEU A 4 12.77 -16.90 -13.31
CA LEU A 4 12.85 -18.35 -13.20
C LEU A 4 12.09 -19.04 -14.34
N PRO A 5 12.63 -20.13 -14.92
CA PRO A 5 11.93 -20.92 -15.95
C PRO A 5 10.57 -21.41 -15.52
N GLN A 6 10.43 -21.86 -14.25
CA GLN A 6 9.18 -22.36 -13.70
C GLN A 6 8.08 -21.28 -13.66
N GLN A 7 8.44 -20.02 -13.39
CA GLN A 7 7.50 -18.88 -13.43
C GLN A 7 7.00 -18.67 -14.86
N ARG A 8 7.91 -18.74 -15.85
CA ARG A 8 7.54 -18.63 -17.27
C ARG A 8 6.58 -19.74 -17.67
N ASP A 9 6.89 -20.98 -17.31
CA ASP A 9 6.09 -22.15 -17.68
C ASP A 9 4.68 -22.08 -17.08
N GLU A 10 4.55 -21.68 -15.82
CA GLU A 10 3.26 -21.47 -15.17
C GLU A 10 2.48 -20.29 -15.77
N ALA A 11 3.15 -19.18 -16.07
CA ALA A 11 2.51 -18.04 -16.71
C ALA A 11 1.98 -18.39 -18.10
N MET A 12 2.76 -19.09 -18.91
CA MET A 12 2.37 -19.52 -20.24
C MET A 12 1.26 -20.59 -20.22
N ALA A 13 1.29 -21.47 -19.22
CA ALA A 13 0.31 -22.54 -19.08
C ALA A 13 -1.07 -22.02 -18.62
N LYS A 14 -1.13 -20.94 -17.85
CA LYS A 14 -2.37 -20.40 -17.26
C LYS A 14 -2.82 -19.08 -17.88
N ARG A 15 -1.90 -18.30 -18.46
CA ARG A 15 -2.18 -16.98 -19.08
C ARG A 15 -3.01 -16.06 -18.18
N ARG A 16 -2.69 -16.04 -16.88
CA ARG A 16 -3.36 -15.20 -15.89
C ARG A 16 -3.10 -13.72 -16.20
N ILE A 17 -4.15 -12.90 -16.12
CA ILE A 17 -4.09 -11.43 -16.20
C ILE A 17 -4.81 -10.81 -15.02
N GLY A 18 -4.72 -9.49 -14.89
CA GLY A 18 -5.44 -8.72 -13.87
C GLY A 18 -6.04 -7.47 -14.51
N VAL A 19 -7.30 -7.54 -14.90
CA VAL A 19 -8.10 -6.39 -15.33
C VAL A 19 -8.82 -5.82 -14.10
N GLY A 20 -8.76 -4.52 -13.92
CA GLY A 20 -9.39 -3.82 -12.81
C GLY A 20 -9.76 -2.39 -13.18
N PHE A 21 -10.13 -1.62 -12.19
CA PHE A 21 -10.45 -0.21 -12.32
C PHE A 21 -9.66 0.64 -11.33
N THR A 22 -9.58 1.93 -11.60
CA THR A 22 -9.18 2.97 -10.64
C THR A 22 -10.29 4.00 -10.53
N GLY A 23 -10.32 4.79 -9.45
CA GLY A 23 -11.26 5.88 -9.31
C GLY A 23 -12.66 5.49 -8.86
N MET A 24 -12.88 4.34 -8.21
CA MET A 24 -14.22 3.95 -7.75
C MET A 24 -14.82 4.98 -6.79
N GLY A 25 -14.03 5.47 -5.82
CA GLY A 25 -14.50 6.49 -4.88
C GLY A 25 -14.92 7.78 -5.58
N ASN A 26 -14.11 8.27 -6.52
CA ASN A 26 -14.46 9.45 -7.32
C ASN A 26 -15.67 9.20 -8.22
N THR A 27 -15.77 8.03 -8.84
CA THR A 27 -16.92 7.68 -9.67
C THR A 27 -18.22 7.77 -8.86
N LEU A 28 -18.24 7.25 -7.64
CA LEU A 28 -19.42 7.33 -6.78
C LEU A 28 -19.73 8.77 -6.38
N ALA A 29 -18.74 9.57 -5.99
CA ALA A 29 -18.93 10.99 -5.69
C ALA A 29 -19.47 11.78 -6.88
N MET A 30 -18.94 11.55 -8.09
CA MET A 30 -19.42 12.18 -9.32
C MET A 30 -20.86 11.75 -9.71
N LEU A 31 -21.26 10.53 -9.32
CA LEU A 31 -22.64 10.05 -9.46
C LEU A 31 -23.55 10.50 -8.31
N GLN A 32 -23.04 11.32 -7.38
CA GLN A 32 -23.75 11.78 -6.18
C GLN A 32 -24.20 10.62 -5.28
N LEU A 33 -23.41 9.55 -5.26
CA LEU A 33 -23.64 8.37 -4.43
C LEU A 33 -22.62 8.32 -3.31
N ARG A 34 -23.11 8.23 -2.08
CA ARG A 34 -22.25 8.10 -0.90
C ARG A 34 -21.59 6.73 -0.88
N TYR A 35 -20.27 6.71 -0.75
CA TYR A 35 -19.45 5.49 -0.84
C TYR A 35 -19.85 4.41 0.19
N ASN A 36 -20.11 4.80 1.43
CA ASN A 36 -20.50 3.89 2.50
C ASN A 36 -22.02 3.71 2.68
N ALA A 37 -22.82 4.17 1.73
CA ALA A 37 -24.25 3.92 1.71
C ALA A 37 -24.61 2.67 0.87
N PRO A 38 -25.77 2.05 1.09
CA PRO A 38 -26.20 0.87 0.32
C PRO A 38 -26.23 1.13 -1.20
N GLU A 39 -26.64 2.31 -1.63
CA GLU A 39 -26.75 2.70 -3.05
C GLU A 39 -25.37 2.79 -3.70
N GLY A 40 -24.38 3.35 -2.99
CA GLY A 40 -22.99 3.41 -3.45
C GLY A 40 -22.39 2.01 -3.60
N ARG A 41 -22.59 1.14 -2.62
CA ARG A 41 -22.13 -0.27 -2.70
C ARG A 41 -22.82 -1.04 -3.83
N ALA A 42 -24.13 -0.82 -4.02
CA ALA A 42 -24.88 -1.44 -5.11
C ALA A 42 -24.37 -0.97 -6.49
N MET A 43 -24.04 0.31 -6.65
CA MET A 43 -23.46 0.83 -7.89
C MET A 43 -22.07 0.24 -8.13
N ALA A 44 -21.20 0.18 -7.12
CA ALA A 44 -19.87 -0.44 -7.23
C ALA A 44 -19.97 -1.93 -7.64
N ALA A 45 -20.91 -2.66 -7.05
CA ALA A 45 -21.21 -4.06 -7.42
C ALA A 45 -21.63 -4.16 -8.89
N ARG A 46 -22.54 -3.30 -9.36
CA ARG A 46 -22.99 -3.27 -10.78
C ARG A 46 -21.83 -2.98 -11.74
N ILE A 47 -20.96 -2.04 -11.40
CA ILE A 47 -19.77 -1.73 -12.22
C ILE A 47 -18.87 -2.96 -12.30
N ALA A 48 -18.58 -3.60 -11.16
CA ALA A 48 -17.74 -4.80 -11.10
C ALA A 48 -18.37 -5.99 -11.86
N GLU A 49 -19.69 -6.16 -11.77
CA GLU A 49 -20.42 -7.19 -12.51
C GLU A 49 -20.30 -6.99 -14.04
N ARG A 50 -20.53 -5.78 -14.51
CA ARG A 50 -20.39 -5.48 -15.95
C ARG A 50 -18.95 -5.66 -16.44
N MET A 51 -17.96 -5.26 -15.64
CA MET A 51 -16.55 -5.50 -15.96
C MET A 51 -16.26 -7.00 -16.02
N ARG A 52 -16.76 -7.80 -15.07
CA ARG A 52 -16.64 -9.26 -15.05
C ARG A 52 -17.17 -9.86 -16.34
N ASP A 53 -18.41 -9.58 -16.69
CA ASP A 53 -19.08 -10.19 -17.83
C ASP A 53 -18.33 -9.84 -19.14
N ALA A 54 -18.03 -8.57 -19.36
CA ALA A 54 -17.32 -8.11 -20.54
C ALA A 54 -15.90 -8.70 -20.65
N ALA A 55 -15.15 -8.80 -19.54
CA ALA A 55 -13.83 -9.40 -19.53
C ALA A 55 -13.85 -10.89 -19.88
N TYR A 56 -14.82 -11.62 -19.33
CA TYR A 56 -14.99 -13.05 -19.62
C TYR A 56 -15.45 -13.30 -21.05
N GLU A 57 -16.39 -12.51 -21.57
CA GLU A 57 -16.80 -12.54 -22.98
C GLU A 57 -15.61 -12.29 -23.92
N ALA A 58 -14.82 -11.26 -23.65
CA ALA A 58 -13.62 -10.95 -24.43
C ALA A 58 -12.58 -12.07 -24.38
N SER A 59 -12.38 -12.69 -23.21
CA SER A 59 -11.44 -13.81 -23.07
C SER A 59 -11.90 -15.07 -23.79
N VAL A 60 -13.21 -15.30 -23.90
CA VAL A 60 -13.76 -16.36 -24.76
C VAL A 60 -13.56 -16.05 -26.25
N ALA A 61 -13.80 -14.82 -26.67
CA ALA A 61 -13.52 -14.40 -28.05
C ALA A 61 -12.04 -14.56 -28.39
N LEU A 62 -11.13 -14.18 -27.50
CA LEU A 62 -9.70 -14.41 -27.67
C LEU A 62 -9.33 -15.90 -27.70
N ALA A 63 -10.07 -16.76 -27.00
CA ALA A 63 -9.86 -18.21 -27.10
C ALA A 63 -10.25 -18.77 -28.47
N GLN A 64 -11.28 -18.23 -29.11
CA GLN A 64 -11.65 -18.58 -30.48
C GLN A 64 -10.56 -18.21 -31.49
N GLU A 65 -9.90 -17.06 -31.29
CA GLU A 65 -8.82 -16.61 -32.19
C GLU A 65 -7.48 -17.33 -31.92
N LYS A 66 -7.12 -17.54 -30.69
CA LYS A 66 -5.75 -17.88 -30.24
C LYS A 66 -5.66 -19.17 -29.44
N GLY A 67 -6.78 -19.88 -29.30
CA GLY A 67 -6.90 -21.07 -28.46
C GLY A 67 -7.07 -20.74 -26.96
N ALA A 68 -7.63 -21.66 -26.21
CA ALA A 68 -7.74 -21.59 -24.75
C ALA A 68 -6.37 -21.60 -24.07
N PHE A 69 -6.30 -21.26 -22.79
CA PHE A 69 -5.06 -21.45 -22.04
C PHE A 69 -4.68 -22.93 -21.94
N PRO A 70 -3.37 -23.30 -22.02
CA PRO A 70 -2.94 -24.68 -22.18
C PRO A 70 -3.47 -25.69 -21.12
N LYS A 71 -3.59 -25.26 -19.87
CA LYS A 71 -4.14 -26.11 -18.77
C LYS A 71 -5.67 -26.01 -18.65
N PHE A 72 -6.39 -25.53 -19.67
CA PHE A 72 -7.84 -25.42 -19.62
C PHE A 72 -8.49 -26.81 -19.61
N ASN A 73 -9.37 -27.02 -18.64
CA ASN A 73 -10.28 -28.16 -18.57
C ASN A 73 -11.67 -27.64 -18.22
N ALA A 74 -12.62 -27.81 -19.10
CA ALA A 74 -13.95 -27.22 -18.94
C ALA A 74 -14.69 -27.71 -17.69
N ASP A 75 -14.59 -29.00 -17.35
CA ASP A 75 -15.28 -29.58 -16.22
C ASP A 75 -14.70 -29.07 -14.90
N GLY A 76 -13.37 -29.01 -14.79
CA GLY A 76 -12.72 -28.44 -13.61
C GLY A 76 -12.92 -26.92 -13.50
N TYR A 77 -12.88 -26.21 -14.61
CA TYR A 77 -13.04 -24.73 -14.62
C TYR A 77 -14.44 -24.29 -14.22
N LEU A 78 -15.47 -25.03 -14.64
CA LEU A 78 -16.88 -24.76 -14.39
C LEU A 78 -17.45 -25.62 -13.24
N ALA A 79 -16.60 -26.35 -12.50
CA ALA A 79 -17.05 -27.18 -11.39
C ALA A 79 -17.80 -26.38 -10.32
N PRO A 80 -18.80 -26.96 -9.65
CA PRO A 80 -19.50 -26.31 -8.55
C PRO A 80 -18.54 -25.75 -7.50
N GLY A 81 -18.79 -24.52 -7.06
CA GLY A 81 -17.94 -23.83 -6.07
C GLY A 81 -16.79 -23.02 -6.68
N THR A 82 -16.47 -23.17 -7.97
CA THR A 82 -15.52 -22.30 -8.65
C THR A 82 -16.10 -20.90 -8.92
N PHE A 83 -15.24 -19.93 -9.20
CA PHE A 83 -15.71 -18.61 -9.61
C PHE A 83 -16.54 -18.68 -10.91
N ALA A 84 -16.06 -19.44 -11.90
CA ALA A 84 -16.69 -19.54 -13.21
C ALA A 84 -18.06 -20.24 -13.17
N SER A 85 -18.35 -21.08 -12.16
CA SER A 85 -19.67 -21.69 -11.99
C SER A 85 -20.77 -20.70 -11.61
N ARG A 86 -20.41 -19.47 -11.23
CA ARG A 86 -21.34 -18.37 -10.88
C ARG A 86 -21.53 -17.34 -11.99
N LEU A 87 -20.87 -17.54 -13.14
CA LEU A 87 -21.06 -16.70 -14.32
C LEU A 87 -22.47 -16.90 -14.93
N PRO A 88 -22.98 -15.94 -15.71
CA PRO A 88 -24.20 -16.12 -16.46
C PRO A 88 -24.22 -17.42 -17.29
N ALA A 89 -25.34 -18.13 -17.31
CA ALA A 89 -25.42 -19.45 -17.96
C ALA A 89 -25.00 -19.42 -19.44
N ALA A 90 -25.32 -18.37 -20.15
CA ALA A 90 -24.89 -18.20 -21.55
C ALA A 90 -23.37 -18.15 -21.68
N LEU A 91 -22.70 -17.47 -20.76
CA LEU A 91 -21.24 -17.36 -20.74
C LEU A 91 -20.58 -18.69 -20.34
N GLN A 92 -21.14 -19.40 -19.35
CA GLN A 92 -20.66 -20.76 -19.01
C GLN A 92 -20.76 -21.72 -20.22
N LYS A 93 -21.87 -21.67 -20.95
CA LYS A 93 -22.07 -22.45 -22.18
C LYS A 93 -21.02 -22.10 -23.24
N SER A 94 -20.74 -20.81 -23.40
CA SER A 94 -19.73 -20.31 -24.33
C SER A 94 -18.31 -20.75 -23.95
N ILE A 95 -17.96 -20.69 -22.66
CA ILE A 95 -16.67 -21.18 -22.12
C ILE A 95 -16.54 -22.69 -22.37
N ARG A 96 -17.60 -23.46 -22.11
CA ARG A 96 -17.57 -24.92 -22.35
C ARG A 96 -17.32 -25.26 -23.80
N LYS A 97 -17.93 -24.50 -24.72
CA LYS A 97 -17.85 -24.74 -26.16
C LYS A 97 -16.52 -24.29 -26.78
N HIS A 98 -16.03 -23.11 -26.39
CA HIS A 98 -14.91 -22.44 -27.06
C HIS A 98 -13.64 -22.35 -26.20
N GLY A 99 -13.71 -22.73 -24.93
CA GLY A 99 -12.66 -22.49 -23.98
C GLY A 99 -12.59 -21.03 -23.53
N ILE A 100 -11.56 -20.70 -22.77
CA ILE A 100 -11.25 -19.35 -22.34
C ILE A 100 -9.74 -19.10 -22.43
N ARG A 101 -9.34 -17.90 -22.84
CA ARG A 101 -7.93 -17.56 -23.10
C ARG A 101 -7.10 -17.45 -21.83
N ASN A 102 -7.69 -16.94 -20.74
CA ASN A 102 -7.04 -16.59 -19.49
C ASN A 102 -7.67 -17.35 -18.33
N SER A 103 -6.87 -17.96 -17.47
CA SER A 103 -7.40 -18.73 -16.33
C SER A 103 -8.03 -17.87 -15.25
N HIS A 104 -7.50 -16.67 -15.04
CA HIS A 104 -8.01 -15.62 -14.16
C HIS A 104 -7.88 -14.28 -14.87
N LEU A 105 -8.85 -13.41 -14.69
CA LEU A 105 -8.96 -12.19 -15.47
C LEU A 105 -8.96 -10.93 -14.61
N LEU A 106 -9.55 -10.95 -13.41
CA LEU A 106 -9.93 -9.77 -12.67
C LEU A 106 -9.13 -9.63 -11.38
N SER A 107 -8.60 -8.45 -11.15
CA SER A 107 -8.02 -8.05 -9.87
C SER A 107 -8.17 -6.54 -9.69
N ILE A 108 -8.38 -6.10 -8.45
CA ILE A 108 -8.39 -4.66 -8.15
C ILE A 108 -7.06 -4.33 -7.49
N ALA A 109 -6.18 -3.69 -8.25
CA ALA A 109 -4.86 -3.25 -7.79
C ALA A 109 -4.97 -1.91 -7.02
N PRO A 110 -3.95 -1.53 -6.21
CA PRO A 110 -3.94 -0.24 -5.50
C PRO A 110 -3.94 0.97 -6.43
N THR A 111 -3.31 0.88 -7.60
CA THR A 111 -3.25 1.92 -8.65
C THR A 111 -2.77 3.31 -8.24
N GLY A 112 -2.01 3.44 -7.13
CA GLY A 112 -1.57 4.75 -6.64
C GLY A 112 -0.75 5.56 -7.65
N THR A 113 0.24 4.93 -8.31
CA THR A 113 1.03 5.57 -9.37
C THR A 113 0.20 5.83 -10.63
N VAL A 114 -0.65 4.87 -11.01
CA VAL A 114 -1.54 5.00 -12.18
C VAL A 114 -2.51 6.17 -12.00
N SER A 115 -3.10 6.29 -10.81
CA SER A 115 -3.98 7.40 -10.47
C SER A 115 -3.33 8.76 -10.67
N LEU A 116 -2.10 8.93 -10.16
CA LEU A 116 -1.36 10.18 -10.27
C LEU A 116 -0.88 10.47 -11.70
N ALA A 117 -0.40 9.45 -12.42
CA ALA A 117 0.24 9.64 -13.72
C ALA A 117 -0.76 9.71 -14.89
N PHE A 118 -1.89 9.01 -14.79
CA PHE A 118 -2.79 8.78 -15.92
C PHE A 118 -4.28 9.05 -15.64
N ALA A 119 -4.67 9.17 -14.36
CA ALA A 119 -6.07 9.31 -13.97
C ALA A 119 -6.34 10.60 -13.18
N ASP A 120 -5.54 11.62 -13.41
CA ASP A 120 -5.74 12.98 -12.91
C ASP A 120 -6.00 13.03 -11.38
N ASN A 121 -5.25 12.22 -10.64
CA ASN A 121 -5.36 12.05 -9.19
C ASN A 121 -6.75 11.58 -8.70
N ALA A 122 -7.41 10.72 -9.48
CA ALA A 122 -8.61 10.03 -9.01
C ALA A 122 -8.28 9.08 -7.84
N SER A 123 -9.28 8.68 -7.08
CA SER A 123 -9.13 7.73 -5.98
C SER A 123 -8.52 6.39 -6.45
N ASN A 124 -7.76 5.74 -5.58
CA ASN A 124 -6.97 4.56 -5.91
C ASN A 124 -7.83 3.29 -5.96
N GLY A 125 -7.88 2.61 -7.10
CA GLY A 125 -8.59 1.34 -7.23
C GLY A 125 -10.04 1.43 -6.73
N ILE A 126 -10.38 0.59 -5.74
CA ILE A 126 -11.66 0.59 -5.05
C ILE A 126 -11.71 1.58 -3.87
N GLU A 127 -10.59 2.22 -3.51
CA GLU A 127 -10.52 3.10 -2.36
C GLU A 127 -11.42 4.32 -2.52
N PRO A 128 -12.02 4.82 -1.43
CA PRO A 128 -12.54 6.19 -1.41
C PRO A 128 -11.37 7.16 -1.45
N PRO A 129 -11.58 8.43 -1.79
CA PRO A 129 -10.53 9.44 -1.67
C PRO A 129 -10.00 9.50 -0.23
N PHE A 130 -8.67 9.53 -0.10
CA PHE A 130 -8.04 9.65 1.22
C PHE A 130 -8.36 11.01 1.85
N SER A 131 -8.22 12.06 1.06
CA SER A 131 -8.56 13.44 1.40
C SER A 131 -8.84 14.19 0.11
N TRP A 132 -9.64 15.26 0.18
CA TRP A 132 -9.98 16.10 -0.96
C TRP A 132 -8.84 17.00 -1.39
N MET A 133 -8.04 17.43 -0.43
CA MET A 133 -6.77 18.13 -0.61
C MET A 133 -5.73 17.57 0.34
N TYR A 134 -4.50 17.38 -0.13
CA TYR A 134 -3.38 16.99 0.70
C TYR A 134 -2.07 17.53 0.15
N LYS A 135 -1.07 17.63 1.02
CA LYS A 135 0.29 17.95 0.63
C LYS A 135 1.07 16.68 0.38
N ARG A 136 1.71 16.60 -0.76
CA ARG A 136 2.62 15.52 -1.08
C ARG A 136 4.05 16.02 -1.01
N LYS A 137 4.85 15.37 -0.20
CA LYS A 137 6.29 15.60 -0.12
C LYS A 137 7.00 14.75 -1.16
N LYS A 138 7.72 15.37 -2.08
CA LYS A 138 8.55 14.72 -3.09
C LYS A 138 10.00 15.03 -2.80
N ARG A 139 10.83 14.01 -2.72
CA ARG A 139 12.27 14.19 -2.64
C ARG A 139 12.82 14.47 -4.03
N GLU A 140 13.46 15.63 -4.21
CA GLU A 140 14.07 16.04 -5.46
C GLU A 140 15.45 15.39 -5.64
N ALA A 141 16.00 15.46 -6.87
CA ALA A 141 17.28 14.84 -7.21
C ALA A 141 18.48 15.43 -6.43
N ASP A 142 18.37 16.68 -6.00
CA ASP A 142 19.36 17.38 -5.17
C ASP A 142 19.27 17.04 -3.66
N GLY A 143 18.31 16.20 -3.28
CA GLY A 143 18.05 15.77 -1.90
C GLY A 143 17.13 16.73 -1.12
N SER A 144 16.69 17.84 -1.70
CA SER A 144 15.66 18.70 -1.13
C SER A 144 14.29 18.03 -1.14
N THR A 145 13.35 18.58 -0.37
CA THR A 145 11.95 18.11 -0.38
C THR A 145 11.06 19.23 -0.88
N SER A 146 10.36 19.00 -1.98
CA SER A 146 9.32 19.89 -2.49
C SER A 146 7.96 19.43 -2.00
N GLU A 147 7.11 20.39 -1.61
CA GLU A 147 5.71 20.14 -1.25
C GLU A 147 4.80 20.54 -2.41
N TYR A 148 3.94 19.62 -2.82
CA TYR A 148 2.93 19.87 -3.84
C TYR A 148 1.55 19.75 -3.22
N ALA A 149 0.72 20.74 -3.42
CA ALA A 149 -0.71 20.63 -3.15
C ALA A 149 -1.32 19.71 -4.20
N VAL A 150 -1.99 18.65 -3.75
CA VAL A 150 -2.65 17.68 -4.62
C VAL A 150 -4.13 17.73 -4.31
N GLU A 151 -4.93 17.93 -5.35
CA GLU A 151 -6.38 18.01 -5.28
C GLU A 151 -7.00 16.73 -5.84
N ASP A 152 -8.00 16.21 -5.17
CA ASP A 152 -8.77 15.06 -5.65
C ASP A 152 -9.54 15.42 -6.93
N HIS A 153 -9.64 14.47 -7.86
CA HIS A 153 -10.26 14.71 -9.15
C HIS A 153 -11.75 15.10 -9.04
N ALA A 154 -12.55 14.37 -8.26
CA ALA A 154 -13.98 14.67 -8.13
C ALA A 154 -14.23 15.98 -7.39
N TRP A 155 -13.40 16.28 -6.38
CA TRP A 155 -13.46 17.54 -5.64
C TRP A 155 -13.17 18.73 -6.56
N ARG A 156 -12.14 18.63 -7.39
CA ARG A 156 -11.79 19.66 -8.36
C ARG A 156 -12.89 19.89 -9.37
N LEU A 157 -13.44 18.82 -9.94
CA LEU A 157 -14.58 18.95 -10.87
C LEU A 157 -15.81 19.59 -10.22
N TYR A 158 -16.09 19.26 -8.96
CA TYR A 158 -17.18 19.88 -8.20
C TYR A 158 -16.96 21.39 -8.01
N ARG A 159 -15.74 21.78 -7.58
CA ARG A 159 -15.31 23.19 -7.43
C ARG A 159 -15.43 23.94 -8.76
N ASP A 160 -14.87 23.39 -9.82
CA ASP A 160 -14.82 24.04 -11.13
C ASP A 160 -16.22 24.13 -11.77
N GLY A 161 -17.13 23.26 -11.37
CA GLY A 161 -18.55 23.34 -11.67
C GLY A 161 -19.35 24.34 -10.82
N GLY A 162 -18.69 25.12 -9.95
CA GLY A 162 -19.32 26.13 -9.10
C GLY A 162 -19.85 25.61 -7.77
N GLY A 163 -19.49 24.40 -7.36
CA GLY A 163 -19.85 23.82 -6.06
C GLY A 163 -19.15 24.51 -4.90
N ASP A 164 -19.85 24.62 -3.76
CA ASP A 164 -19.26 25.17 -2.54
C ASP A 164 -18.37 24.12 -1.84
N VAL A 165 -17.08 24.28 -1.95
CA VAL A 165 -16.07 23.39 -1.35
C VAL A 165 -15.96 23.51 0.17
N ASN A 166 -16.53 24.55 0.77
CA ASN A 166 -16.59 24.73 2.23
C ASN A 166 -17.80 24.03 2.86
N ALA A 167 -18.78 23.67 2.03
CA ALA A 167 -19.99 22.96 2.42
C ALA A 167 -20.24 21.79 1.47
N LEU A 168 -19.32 20.81 1.48
CA LEU A 168 -19.42 19.65 0.60
C LEU A 168 -20.69 18.84 0.88
N PRO A 169 -21.40 18.38 -0.16
CA PRO A 169 -22.51 17.43 -0.01
C PRO A 169 -22.08 16.14 0.70
N ASP A 170 -23.02 15.44 1.28
CA ASP A 170 -22.79 14.25 2.11
C ASP A 170 -22.20 13.04 1.36
N TYR A 171 -22.32 13.03 0.03
CA TYR A 171 -21.69 12.01 -0.81
C TYR A 171 -20.18 12.21 -0.98
N PHE A 172 -19.62 13.35 -0.57
CA PHE A 172 -18.17 13.54 -0.46
C PHE A 172 -17.66 12.96 0.86
N VAL A 173 -17.48 11.66 0.94
CA VAL A 173 -16.96 10.97 2.12
C VAL A 173 -15.53 10.48 1.87
N SER A 174 -14.59 10.84 2.76
CA SER A 174 -13.19 10.42 2.68
C SER A 174 -12.96 9.10 3.43
N ALA A 175 -11.81 8.46 3.15
CA ALA A 175 -11.41 7.22 3.82
C ALA A 175 -11.34 7.35 5.35
N LEU A 176 -10.96 8.53 5.85
CA LEU A 176 -10.81 8.80 7.27
C LEU A 176 -12.15 9.06 7.99
N ALA A 177 -13.21 9.36 7.23
CA ALA A 177 -14.54 9.62 7.77
C ALA A 177 -15.44 8.37 7.85
N MET A 178 -14.86 7.19 7.56
CA MET A 178 -15.60 5.92 7.51
C MET A 178 -15.13 4.95 8.58
N SER A 179 -16.04 4.07 8.99
CA SER A 179 -15.71 2.96 9.89
C SER A 179 -14.96 1.84 9.17
N ALA A 180 -14.25 1.00 9.92
CA ALA A 180 -13.62 -0.20 9.39
C ALA A 180 -14.64 -1.14 8.71
N GLN A 181 -15.84 -1.22 9.26
CA GLN A 181 -16.96 -2.01 8.72
C GLN A 181 -17.44 -1.49 7.37
N ASP A 182 -17.47 -0.17 7.16
CA ASP A 182 -17.82 0.42 5.86
C ASP A 182 -16.84 0.00 4.76
N HIS A 183 -15.54 -0.03 5.10
CA HIS A 183 -14.50 -0.50 4.19
C HIS A 183 -14.69 -1.97 3.82
N ILE A 184 -14.98 -2.85 4.80
CA ILE A 184 -15.24 -4.27 4.57
C ILE A 184 -16.51 -4.46 3.74
N ALA A 185 -17.59 -3.74 4.05
CA ALA A 185 -18.87 -3.86 3.35
C ALA A 185 -18.77 -3.50 1.85
N MET A 186 -17.93 -2.52 1.48
CA MET A 186 -17.67 -2.22 0.06
C MET A 186 -16.93 -3.37 -0.62
N MET A 187 -15.93 -3.97 0.02
CA MET A 187 -15.23 -5.13 -0.52
C MET A 187 -16.17 -6.32 -0.67
N GLU A 188 -17.02 -6.59 0.33
CA GLU A 188 -18.00 -7.67 0.31
C GLU A 188 -18.98 -7.52 -0.87
N ALA A 189 -19.40 -6.29 -1.19
CA ALA A 189 -20.26 -6.03 -2.33
C ALA A 189 -19.59 -6.31 -3.69
N VAL A 190 -18.28 -6.09 -3.80
CA VAL A 190 -17.55 -6.17 -5.08
C VAL A 190 -16.84 -7.52 -5.27
N GLN A 191 -16.35 -8.17 -4.20
CA GLN A 191 -15.60 -9.43 -4.28
C GLN A 191 -16.29 -10.56 -5.05
N PRO A 192 -17.64 -10.72 -5.01
CA PRO A 192 -18.31 -11.74 -5.80
C PRO A 192 -18.07 -11.64 -7.31
N PHE A 193 -17.68 -10.49 -7.80
CA PHE A 193 -17.45 -10.19 -9.21
C PHE A 193 -15.98 -10.15 -9.61
N VAL A 194 -15.06 -10.40 -8.67
CA VAL A 194 -13.61 -10.37 -8.91
C VAL A 194 -13.03 -11.76 -8.62
N ASP A 195 -12.43 -12.39 -9.63
CA ASP A 195 -11.95 -13.77 -9.55
C ASP A 195 -10.62 -13.93 -8.79
N THR A 196 -9.86 -12.86 -8.63
CA THR A 196 -8.68 -12.83 -7.75
C THR A 196 -8.90 -11.89 -6.56
N ALA A 197 -7.89 -11.22 -6.05
CA ALA A 197 -7.98 -10.38 -4.86
C ALA A 197 -8.30 -8.92 -5.20
N ILE A 198 -8.86 -8.23 -4.20
CA ILE A 198 -9.06 -6.80 -4.17
C ILE A 198 -8.04 -6.23 -3.18
N SER A 199 -7.20 -5.29 -3.64
CA SER A 199 -6.33 -4.53 -2.76
C SER A 199 -7.12 -3.36 -2.18
N LYS A 200 -7.32 -3.40 -0.88
CA LYS A 200 -7.98 -2.33 -0.14
C LYS A 200 -7.40 -2.21 1.25
N THR A 201 -7.21 -0.96 1.66
CA THR A 201 -6.77 -0.63 3.01
C THR A 201 -7.98 -0.29 3.88
N VAL A 202 -8.07 -0.94 5.03
CA VAL A 202 -8.97 -0.56 6.11
C VAL A 202 -8.21 0.38 7.03
N ASN A 203 -8.63 1.65 7.04
CA ASN A 203 -8.03 2.65 7.92
C ASN A 203 -8.65 2.50 9.32
N ILE A 204 -7.81 2.39 10.34
CA ILE A 204 -8.23 2.29 11.73
C ILE A 204 -7.58 3.41 12.55
N PRO A 205 -8.26 3.96 13.58
CA PRO A 205 -7.68 4.96 14.49
C PRO A 205 -6.43 4.46 15.21
N ALA A 206 -5.60 5.38 15.67
CA ALA A 206 -4.37 5.04 16.41
C ALA A 206 -4.66 4.32 17.73
N ASP A 207 -5.80 4.61 18.35
CA ASP A 207 -6.32 4.05 19.61
C ASP A 207 -7.31 2.89 19.41
N TYR A 208 -7.39 2.33 18.17
CA TYR A 208 -8.32 1.25 17.87
C TYR A 208 -8.11 0.05 18.79
N PRO A 209 -9.15 -0.45 19.48
CA PRO A 209 -9.02 -1.54 20.45
C PRO A 209 -8.52 -2.84 19.80
N TYR A 210 -7.65 -3.56 20.49
CA TYR A 210 -7.07 -4.80 19.97
C TYR A 210 -8.11 -5.90 19.71
N GLU A 211 -9.13 -5.99 20.55
CA GLU A 211 -10.21 -6.97 20.38
C GLU A 211 -11.00 -6.69 19.09
N ASP A 212 -11.34 -5.43 18.84
CA ASP A 212 -12.01 -5.01 17.60
C ASP A 212 -11.10 -5.27 16.37
N PHE A 213 -9.78 -5.08 16.53
CA PHE A 213 -8.82 -5.38 15.48
C PHE A 213 -8.78 -6.87 15.12
N LYS A 214 -8.81 -7.77 16.09
CA LYS A 214 -8.89 -9.21 15.82
C LYS A 214 -10.17 -9.55 15.05
N ASP A 215 -11.28 -8.95 15.44
CA ASP A 215 -12.57 -9.19 14.82
C ASP A 215 -12.64 -8.72 13.37
N LEU A 216 -11.88 -7.70 12.98
CA LEU A 216 -11.84 -7.24 11.59
C LEU A 216 -11.42 -8.35 10.61
N TYR A 217 -10.37 -9.09 10.93
CA TYR A 217 -9.91 -10.18 10.07
C TYR A 217 -10.89 -11.34 10.04
N LEU A 218 -11.54 -11.62 11.15
CA LEU A 218 -12.59 -12.64 11.23
C LEU A 218 -13.83 -12.23 10.43
N GLN A 219 -14.24 -10.96 10.49
CA GLN A 219 -15.32 -10.41 9.67
C GLN A 219 -14.98 -10.49 8.17
N ALA A 220 -13.76 -10.08 7.78
CA ALA A 220 -13.31 -10.18 6.40
C ALA A 220 -13.33 -11.61 5.87
N TRP A 221 -12.90 -12.57 6.70
CA TRP A 221 -12.98 -14.01 6.35
C TRP A 221 -14.42 -14.50 6.21
N ARG A 222 -15.32 -14.12 7.12
CA ARG A 222 -16.76 -14.45 7.04
C ARG A 222 -17.41 -13.84 5.81
N ALA A 223 -17.03 -12.62 5.43
CA ALA A 223 -17.42 -11.95 4.21
C ALA A 223 -16.81 -12.56 2.93
N ARG A 224 -16.01 -13.65 3.07
CA ARG A 224 -15.34 -14.37 1.98
C ARG A 224 -14.39 -13.49 1.17
N LEU A 225 -13.78 -12.50 1.81
CA LEU A 225 -12.74 -11.68 1.18
C LEU A 225 -11.47 -12.52 1.02
N LYS A 226 -10.72 -12.25 -0.05
CA LYS A 226 -9.48 -12.98 -0.38
C LYS A 226 -8.23 -12.35 0.23
N GLY A 227 -8.36 -11.17 0.80
CA GLY A 227 -7.29 -10.45 1.48
C GLY A 227 -7.83 -9.21 2.17
N LEU A 228 -7.08 -8.75 3.17
CA LEU A 228 -7.34 -7.51 3.90
C LEU A 228 -6.00 -6.90 4.26
N ALA A 229 -5.87 -5.59 4.07
CA ALA A 229 -4.78 -4.79 4.61
C ALA A 229 -5.35 -3.76 5.58
N THR A 230 -4.63 -3.49 6.66
CA THR A 230 -5.01 -2.47 7.64
C THR A 230 -3.94 -1.39 7.70
N TYR A 231 -4.35 -0.15 7.85
CA TYR A 231 -3.46 0.97 8.11
C TYR A 231 -3.84 1.62 9.43
N ARG A 232 -2.87 1.70 10.32
CA ARG A 232 -2.97 2.40 11.60
C ARG A 232 -1.95 3.54 11.61
N PRO A 233 -2.35 4.80 11.82
CA PRO A 233 -1.42 5.90 11.93
C PRO A 233 -0.38 5.63 13.02
N ASN A 234 0.89 5.86 12.70
CA ASN A 234 2.00 5.68 13.63
C ASN A 234 2.80 6.99 13.72
N ALA A 235 2.80 7.59 14.89
CA ALA A 235 3.52 8.84 15.16
C ALA A 235 5.05 8.71 15.00
N LEU A 236 5.58 7.48 15.11
CA LEU A 236 7.03 7.22 15.01
C LEU A 236 7.53 7.17 13.54
N LEU A 237 6.69 6.68 12.63
CA LEU A 237 7.07 6.54 11.21
C LEU A 237 6.66 7.77 10.37
N GLY A 238 5.92 8.71 10.94
CA GLY A 238 5.32 9.82 10.22
C GLY A 238 4.20 9.37 9.28
N SER A 239 3.36 10.30 8.86
CA SER A 239 2.35 10.04 7.82
C SER A 239 2.95 10.31 6.45
N VAL A 240 2.80 9.38 5.52
CA VAL A 240 3.17 9.57 4.11
C VAL A 240 2.24 10.60 3.45
N LEU A 241 1.03 10.75 3.99
CA LEU A 241 0.00 11.69 3.54
C LEU A 241 -0.43 12.54 4.74
N GLU A 242 -0.21 13.84 4.68
CA GLU A 242 -0.67 14.80 5.70
C GLU A 242 -1.90 15.53 5.18
N VAL A 243 -3.01 15.41 5.89
CA VAL A 243 -4.23 16.20 5.62
C VAL A 243 -4.00 17.61 6.13
N SER A 244 -4.09 18.60 5.25
CA SER A 244 -4.10 20.00 5.64
C SER A 244 -5.45 20.31 6.30
N THR A 245 -5.55 20.21 7.61
CA THR A 245 -6.67 20.80 8.35
C THR A 245 -6.49 22.32 8.31
N PRO A 246 -7.51 23.11 7.92
CA PRO A 246 -7.45 24.55 8.12
C PRO A 246 -7.22 24.81 9.60
N ALA A 247 -6.14 25.53 9.94
CA ALA A 247 -5.89 25.90 11.33
C ALA A 247 -7.06 26.76 11.82
N PRO A 248 -7.66 26.46 12.97
CA PRO A 248 -8.59 27.38 13.61
C PRO A 248 -7.87 28.68 13.87
N ALA A 249 -8.54 29.82 13.61
CA ALA A 249 -7.99 31.15 13.89
C ALA A 249 -7.47 31.23 15.33
N PRO A 250 -6.31 31.85 15.57
CA PRO A 250 -5.70 31.86 16.88
C PRO A 250 -6.61 32.59 17.89
N ALA A 251 -7.18 31.82 18.80
CA ALA A 251 -7.72 32.39 20.02
C ALA A 251 -6.54 32.87 20.86
N THR A 252 -6.51 34.14 21.18
CA THR A 252 -5.56 34.74 22.12
C THR A 252 -5.72 34.08 23.49
N ALA A 253 -4.88 33.08 23.76
CA ALA A 253 -4.75 32.49 25.10
C ALA A 253 -3.51 33.10 25.76
N ALA A 254 -3.70 33.61 26.97
CA ALA A 254 -2.67 34.11 27.83
C ALA A 254 -1.59 33.04 28.08
N ALA A 255 -0.32 33.48 28.02
CA ALA A 255 0.84 32.63 28.22
C ALA A 255 0.85 31.99 29.61
N ALA A 256 0.71 30.65 29.64
CA ALA A 256 1.10 29.85 30.78
C ALA A 256 2.63 29.62 30.75
N PRO A 257 3.32 29.50 31.91
CA PRO A 257 4.77 29.31 31.95
C PRO A 257 5.14 28.00 31.25
N ALA A 258 6.18 28.06 30.39
CA ALA A 258 6.66 26.93 29.62
C ALA A 258 7.07 25.77 30.53
N PRO A 259 6.63 24.52 30.26
CA PRO A 259 7.16 23.36 30.93
C PRO A 259 8.65 23.18 30.54
N ALA A 260 9.47 22.77 31.50
CA ALA A 260 10.86 22.42 31.28
C ALA A 260 10.99 21.42 30.13
N ALA A 261 11.92 21.67 29.21
CA ALA A 261 12.16 20.83 28.03
C ALA A 261 12.42 19.36 28.50
N PRO A 262 11.77 18.36 27.87
CA PRO A 262 12.05 16.98 28.21
C PRO A 262 13.52 16.64 27.91
N VAL A 263 14.17 15.93 28.82
CA VAL A 263 15.52 15.39 28.61
C VAL A 263 15.43 14.39 27.47
N VAL A 264 15.92 14.79 26.31
CA VAL A 264 15.89 13.94 25.10
C VAL A 264 17.03 12.93 25.22
N ASP A 265 16.70 11.64 25.22
CA ASP A 265 17.69 10.57 25.17
C ASP A 265 18.50 10.67 23.87
N PRO A 266 19.83 10.91 23.91
CA PRO A 266 20.65 11.08 22.73
C PRO A 266 20.68 9.83 21.85
N MET A 267 20.43 8.63 22.40
CA MET A 267 20.36 7.37 21.64
C MET A 267 19.05 7.22 20.86
N ARG A 268 18.01 7.96 21.23
CA ARG A 268 16.68 7.92 20.59
C ARG A 268 16.36 9.13 19.73
N THR A 269 17.25 10.12 19.68
CA THR A 269 17.09 11.28 18.81
C THR A 269 17.13 10.86 17.35
N VAL A 270 16.17 11.32 16.54
CA VAL A 270 16.13 11.01 15.10
C VAL A 270 17.22 11.80 14.38
N ILE A 271 18.07 11.11 13.62
CA ILE A 271 19.07 11.68 12.73
C ILE A 271 18.51 11.59 11.31
N GLU A 272 17.92 12.68 10.84
CA GLU A 272 17.19 12.72 9.57
C GLU A 272 18.05 12.39 8.36
N SER A 273 19.30 12.80 8.36
CA SER A 273 20.21 12.56 7.24
C SER A 273 21.63 12.28 7.72
N ARG A 274 22.36 11.52 6.90
CA ARG A 274 23.80 11.31 7.12
C ARG A 274 24.55 12.62 7.05
N PRO A 275 25.38 12.96 8.05
CA PRO A 275 26.25 14.14 7.97
C PRO A 275 27.20 14.07 6.77
N LYS A 276 27.50 15.22 6.17
CA LYS A 276 28.52 15.31 5.11
C LYS A 276 29.92 15.11 5.71
N GLY A 277 30.81 14.43 4.98
CA GLY A 277 32.19 14.19 5.39
C GLY A 277 32.45 12.78 5.90
N GLY A 278 33.65 12.58 6.46
CA GLY A 278 34.09 11.32 7.06
C GLY A 278 33.47 11.13 8.44
N LEU A 279 33.15 9.87 8.79
CA LEU A 279 32.73 9.46 10.13
C LEU A 279 33.76 8.51 10.72
N SER A 280 33.92 8.54 12.03
CA SER A 280 34.68 7.51 12.73
C SER A 280 34.00 6.16 12.50
N ALA A 281 34.78 5.13 12.19
CA ALA A 281 34.24 3.80 11.93
C ALA A 281 35.12 2.71 12.54
N VAL A 282 34.48 1.64 12.97
CA VAL A 282 35.14 0.40 13.42
C VAL A 282 34.83 -0.69 12.41
N ALA A 283 35.84 -1.40 11.97
CA ALA A 283 35.71 -2.59 11.12
C ALA A 283 35.97 -3.84 11.94
N GLU A 284 34.98 -4.72 12.00
CA GLU A 284 35.05 -6.00 12.72
C GLU A 284 35.08 -7.16 11.73
N LYS A 285 35.98 -8.10 11.95
CA LYS A 285 36.03 -9.35 11.19
C LYS A 285 35.16 -10.40 11.88
N VAL A 286 34.14 -10.89 11.16
CA VAL A 286 33.22 -11.93 11.65
C VAL A 286 33.47 -13.23 10.90
N GLU A 287 33.66 -14.31 11.62
CA GLU A 287 33.82 -15.66 11.09
C GLU A 287 32.58 -16.49 11.41
N TYR A 288 32.01 -17.15 10.40
CA TYR A 288 30.80 -17.94 10.55
C TYR A 288 30.81 -19.20 9.67
N TRP A 289 30.05 -20.19 10.07
CA TRP A 289 29.94 -21.46 9.37
C TRP A 289 28.65 -21.55 8.57
N THR A 290 28.76 -22.05 7.36
CA THR A 290 27.61 -22.35 6.49
C THR A 290 27.66 -23.82 6.07
N GLN A 291 26.62 -24.31 5.40
CA GLN A 291 26.63 -25.65 4.79
C GLN A 291 27.78 -25.83 3.76
N GLU A 292 28.28 -24.74 3.20
CA GLU A 292 29.39 -24.71 2.24
C GLU A 292 30.79 -24.56 2.90
N GLY A 293 30.87 -24.49 4.25
CA GLY A 293 32.08 -24.36 5.03
C GLY A 293 32.24 -23.03 5.75
N HIS A 294 33.49 -22.78 6.19
CA HIS A 294 33.86 -21.57 6.95
C HIS A 294 33.89 -20.34 6.03
N LYS A 295 33.25 -19.28 6.45
CA LYS A 295 33.18 -18.00 5.73
C LYS A 295 33.63 -16.86 6.65
N THR A 296 34.22 -15.84 6.07
CA THR A 296 34.63 -14.60 6.75
C THR A 296 33.94 -13.42 6.09
N LEU A 297 33.49 -12.48 6.91
CA LEU A 297 32.97 -11.19 6.44
C LEU A 297 33.52 -10.07 7.35
N TYR A 298 33.39 -8.84 6.87
CA TYR A 298 33.69 -7.65 7.65
C TYR A 298 32.39 -6.81 7.82
N ILE A 299 32.17 -6.38 9.07
CA ILE A 299 31.10 -5.41 9.36
C ILE A 299 31.79 -4.09 9.67
N ILE A 300 31.41 -3.02 8.99
CA ILE A 300 31.87 -1.67 9.26
C ILE A 300 30.73 -0.90 9.90
N VAL A 301 30.96 -0.36 11.09
CA VAL A 301 29.98 0.46 11.81
C VAL A 301 30.53 1.88 11.91
N SER A 302 29.80 2.86 11.40
CA SER A 302 30.16 4.28 11.48
C SER A 302 29.40 4.95 12.62
N PHE A 303 30.12 5.81 13.35
CA PHE A 303 29.62 6.48 14.56
C PHE A 303 29.52 7.98 14.35
N LEU A 304 28.49 8.58 14.96
CA LEU A 304 28.30 10.02 15.04
C LEU A 304 28.28 10.44 16.51
N PRO A 305 29.13 11.39 16.94
CA PRO A 305 29.04 11.96 18.28
C PRO A 305 27.77 12.80 18.40
N VAL A 306 26.87 12.41 19.32
CA VAL A 306 25.58 13.08 19.57
C VAL A 306 25.61 13.74 20.93
N PRO A 307 25.20 15.02 21.08
CA PRO A 307 25.18 15.71 22.37
C PRO A 307 24.27 15.02 23.38
N THR A 308 24.73 14.88 24.62
CA THR A 308 23.94 14.29 25.72
C THR A 308 22.94 15.28 26.36
N GLY A 309 23.01 16.56 25.98
CA GLY A 309 22.23 17.61 26.64
C GLY A 309 22.82 18.07 27.98
N VAL A 310 23.94 17.49 28.43
CA VAL A 310 24.61 17.85 29.69
C VAL A 310 26.01 18.40 29.36
N GLY A 311 26.18 19.69 29.46
CA GLY A 311 27.46 20.36 29.14
C GLY A 311 27.88 20.11 27.69
N ASN A 312 29.20 19.92 27.47
CA ASN A 312 29.78 19.60 26.15
C ASN A 312 29.99 18.09 25.93
N HIS A 313 29.32 17.23 26.70
CA HIS A 313 29.49 15.79 26.57
C HIS A 313 28.72 15.24 25.36
N THR A 314 29.39 14.36 24.60
CA THR A 314 28.82 13.62 23.48
C THR A 314 28.90 12.12 23.73
N VAL A 315 28.02 11.37 23.11
CA VAL A 315 28.06 9.90 23.05
C VAL A 315 28.19 9.47 21.58
N ASP A 316 29.08 8.53 21.32
CA ASP A 316 29.24 7.98 19.98
C ASP A 316 28.10 7.01 19.67
N ARG A 317 27.24 7.40 18.76
CA ARG A 317 26.08 6.62 18.35
C ARG A 317 26.34 5.96 17.00
N ALA A 318 26.14 4.66 16.90
CA ALA A 318 26.17 3.94 15.64
C ALA A 318 25.03 4.42 14.73
N ILE A 319 25.36 4.83 13.49
CA ILE A 319 24.38 5.38 12.53
C ILE A 319 24.42 4.74 11.16
N GLU A 320 25.47 4.02 10.82
CA GLU A 320 25.62 3.33 9.54
C GLU A 320 26.30 1.98 9.72
N PHE A 321 25.82 1.02 8.97
CA PHE A 321 26.32 -0.35 8.91
C PHE A 321 26.61 -0.71 7.46
N PHE A 322 27.82 -1.23 7.22
CA PHE A 322 28.22 -1.71 5.91
C PHE A 322 28.84 -3.10 6.04
N MET A 323 28.59 -3.92 5.05
CA MET A 323 29.32 -5.16 4.81
C MET A 323 29.94 -5.08 3.43
N PRO A 324 31.24 -4.79 3.31
CA PRO A 324 31.93 -4.86 2.03
C PRO A 324 31.98 -6.32 1.58
N VAL A 325 31.27 -6.63 0.53
CA VAL A 325 31.10 -8.01 0.04
C VAL A 325 32.02 -8.25 -1.14
N GLY A 326 32.84 -9.28 -1.05
CA GLY A 326 33.67 -9.77 -2.15
C GLY A 326 33.00 -10.83 -3.04
N GLN A 327 31.68 -11.01 -2.95
CA GLN A 327 30.93 -11.99 -3.73
C GLN A 327 29.82 -11.35 -4.54
N SER A 328 29.73 -11.72 -5.82
CA SER A 328 28.63 -11.36 -6.71
C SER A 328 27.48 -12.37 -6.57
N GLY A 329 26.22 -11.90 -6.48
CA GLY A 329 25.07 -12.77 -6.50
C GLY A 329 23.88 -12.25 -5.68
N GLU A 330 22.84 -13.06 -5.59
CA GLU A 330 21.57 -12.76 -4.94
C GLU A 330 21.74 -12.45 -3.44
N SER A 331 22.66 -13.14 -2.78
CA SER A 331 23.04 -12.90 -1.37
C SER A 331 23.54 -11.47 -1.12
N GLN A 332 24.22 -10.86 -2.07
CA GLN A 332 24.75 -9.50 -1.95
C GLN A 332 23.63 -8.46 -1.88
N GLN A 333 22.55 -8.64 -2.63
CA GLN A 333 21.41 -7.72 -2.60
C GLN A 333 20.70 -7.77 -1.24
N TRP A 334 20.51 -8.96 -0.67
CA TRP A 334 19.93 -9.13 0.65
C TRP A 334 20.77 -8.51 1.75
N ILE A 335 22.07 -8.75 1.75
CA ILE A 335 23.02 -8.17 2.70
C ILE A 335 23.01 -6.64 2.61
N THR A 336 23.10 -6.08 1.42
CA THR A 336 23.09 -4.62 1.20
C THR A 336 21.76 -4.01 1.68
N SER A 337 20.64 -4.65 1.40
CA SER A 337 19.31 -4.19 1.82
C SER A 337 19.16 -4.25 3.34
N SER A 338 19.63 -5.33 3.98
CA SER A 338 19.59 -5.49 5.44
C SER A 338 20.48 -4.45 6.13
N MET A 339 21.69 -4.19 5.64
CA MET A 339 22.56 -3.15 6.20
C MET A 339 21.99 -1.74 6.04
N ARG A 340 21.28 -1.47 4.94
CA ARG A 340 20.54 -0.20 4.75
C ARG A 340 19.40 -0.04 5.74
N LEU A 341 18.62 -1.10 5.96
CA LEU A 341 17.52 -1.09 6.94
C LEU A 341 18.05 -0.91 8.35
N LEU A 342 19.14 -1.59 8.72
CA LEU A 342 19.78 -1.44 10.02
C LEU A 342 20.31 -0.02 10.23
N SER A 343 20.92 0.59 9.21
CA SER A 343 21.38 1.98 9.24
C SER A 343 20.22 2.97 9.40
N LEU A 344 19.09 2.71 8.77
CA LEU A 344 17.88 3.51 8.94
C LEU A 344 17.30 3.38 10.35
N ALA A 345 17.24 2.17 10.90
CA ALA A 345 16.81 1.91 12.26
C ALA A 345 17.72 2.60 13.29
N ALA A 346 19.02 2.55 13.09
CA ALA A 346 20.00 3.20 13.95
C ALA A 346 19.83 4.73 13.97
N ARG A 347 19.65 5.35 12.82
CA ARG A 347 19.37 6.79 12.70
C ARG A 347 17.99 7.17 13.24
N GLY A 348 17.02 6.30 13.11
CA GLY A 348 15.67 6.49 13.67
C GLY A 348 15.58 6.34 15.18
N GLY A 349 16.65 5.92 15.86
CA GLY A 349 16.65 5.69 17.32
C GLY A 349 16.11 4.32 17.74
N PHE A 350 16.09 3.34 16.83
CA PHE A 350 15.51 2.00 17.04
C PHE A 350 16.55 0.87 17.03
N LEU A 351 17.84 1.20 17.12
CA LEU A 351 18.90 0.21 16.94
C LEU A 351 18.82 -0.97 17.92
N GLU A 352 18.60 -0.70 19.20
CA GLU A 352 18.47 -1.75 20.24
C GLU A 352 17.33 -2.71 19.91
N ARG A 353 16.22 -2.18 19.44
CA ARG A 353 15.03 -2.97 19.09
C ARG A 353 15.22 -3.76 17.80
N ALA A 354 15.93 -3.19 16.82
CA ALA A 354 16.24 -3.87 15.56
C ALA A 354 17.32 -4.96 15.69
N LEU A 355 18.07 -4.99 16.79
CA LEU A 355 19.06 -6.03 17.08
C LEU A 355 18.54 -7.11 18.04
N SER A 356 17.43 -6.84 18.75
CA SER A 356 16.83 -7.79 19.70
C SER A 356 15.75 -8.69 19.08
N ASP A 357 15.19 -8.30 17.95
CA ASP A 357 14.23 -9.07 17.16
C ASP A 357 14.94 -9.87 16.03
#